data_cb9d7af095640cf8579d5ed170d946f9
#
_entry.id   cb9d7af095640cf8579d5ed170d946f9
#
_cell.length_a   1.000
_cell.length_b   1.000
_cell.length_c   1.000
_cell.angle_alpha   90.00
_cell.angle_beta   90.00
_cell.angle_gamma   90.00
#
_symmetry.space_group_name_H-M   'P 1'
#
loop_
_entity.id
_entity.type
_entity.pdbx_description
1 polymer ?
#
loop_
_entity_poly.entity_id
_entity_poly.type
_entity_poly.pdbx_seq_one_letter_code
_entity_poly.pdbx_strand_id
1 'polypeptide(L)'
;DGALSKLLALPMFCLVVFVSRLVCLKLQSRNRSPIRPMLVVKLLLFVGVAAYAFHHGPFRADEGTVTLAVGMALVSAMAIQNGLHKAHLSKAPPSTLMTGTTTQIMLDLADILADPKADEVATAKTRVKKMAAAVATFALGCGVGATGYIYAPVVAFSLPAILVTIALFASSAGAES
;
A
#
# COMPACT_ATOMS: atom_id res chain seq x y z
N ASP A 1 -6.49 23.42 -9.88
CA ASP A 1 -5.40 22.52 -10.34
C ASP A 1 -5.40 21.12 -9.68
N GLY A 2 -5.99 20.93 -8.50
CA GLY A 2 -6.10 19.63 -7.84
C GLY A 2 -6.96 18.59 -8.58
N ALA A 3 -7.82 18.99 -9.52
CA ALA A 3 -8.64 18.09 -10.32
C ALA A 3 -7.80 17.29 -11.33
N LEU A 4 -6.81 17.93 -11.96
CA LEU A 4 -5.92 17.28 -12.94
C LEU A 4 -5.08 16.19 -12.27
N SER A 5 -4.55 16.46 -11.09
CA SER A 5 -3.77 15.47 -10.32
C SER A 5 -4.60 14.23 -9.99
N LYS A 6 -5.85 14.40 -9.60
CA LYS A 6 -6.79 13.31 -9.30
C LYS A 6 -7.15 12.51 -10.57
N LEU A 7 -7.33 13.21 -11.69
CA LEU A 7 -7.65 12.57 -12.98
C LEU A 7 -6.48 11.74 -13.50
N LEU A 8 -5.24 12.24 -13.35
CA LEU A 8 -4.02 11.55 -13.81
C LEU A 8 -3.58 10.43 -12.87
N ALA A 9 -4.00 10.44 -11.60
CA ALA A 9 -3.62 9.42 -10.63
C ALA A 9 -4.08 8.02 -11.03
N LEU A 10 -5.29 7.87 -11.56
CA LEU A 10 -5.82 6.57 -11.96
C LEU A 10 -5.10 5.98 -13.19
N PRO A 11 -4.92 6.69 -14.31
CA PRO A 11 -4.11 6.21 -15.43
C PRO A 11 -2.68 5.85 -15.02
N MET A 12 -2.04 6.68 -14.19
CA MET A 12 -0.70 6.42 -13.68
C MET A 12 -0.64 5.15 -12.83
N PHE A 13 -1.60 4.97 -11.93
CA PHE A 13 -1.74 3.76 -11.13
C PHE A 13 -1.87 2.52 -12.02
N CYS A 14 -2.76 2.54 -13.01
CA CYS A 14 -2.98 1.43 -13.94
C CYS A 14 -1.70 1.10 -14.73
N LEU A 15 -1.03 2.11 -15.25
CA LEU A 15 0.23 1.97 -15.99
C LEU A 15 1.30 1.30 -15.13
N VAL A 16 1.50 1.80 -13.90
CA VAL A 16 2.53 1.28 -12.99
C VAL A 16 2.21 -0.15 -12.56
N VAL A 17 0.95 -0.49 -12.26
CA VAL A 17 0.55 -1.87 -11.94
C VAL A 17 0.85 -2.79 -13.13
N PHE A 18 0.49 -2.37 -14.35
CA PHE A 18 0.72 -3.14 -15.57
C PHE A 18 2.22 -3.38 -15.81
N VAL A 19 3.03 -2.32 -15.79
CA VAL A 19 4.49 -2.41 -15.98
C VAL A 19 5.13 -3.27 -14.87
N SER A 20 4.74 -3.05 -13.61
CA SER A 20 5.23 -3.85 -12.49
C SER A 20 4.92 -5.34 -12.68
N ARG A 21 3.73 -5.68 -13.20
CA ARG A 21 3.37 -7.07 -13.49
C ARG A 21 4.25 -7.67 -14.58
N LEU A 22 4.51 -6.94 -15.66
CA LEU A 22 5.41 -7.40 -16.74
C LEU A 22 6.82 -7.65 -16.23
N VAL A 23 7.35 -6.74 -15.39
CA VAL A 23 8.66 -6.90 -14.77
C VAL A 23 8.69 -8.13 -13.85
N CYS A 24 7.65 -8.33 -13.02
CA CYS A 24 7.53 -9.52 -12.17
C CYS A 24 7.55 -10.82 -12.99
N LEU A 25 6.79 -10.89 -14.08
CA LEU A 25 6.76 -12.06 -14.96
C LEU A 25 8.13 -12.32 -15.60
N LYS A 26 8.83 -11.28 -16.05
CA LYS A 26 10.18 -11.38 -16.62
C LYS A 26 11.23 -11.83 -15.59
N LEU A 27 11.10 -11.41 -14.35
CA LEU A 27 11.99 -11.88 -13.27
C LEU A 27 11.71 -13.34 -12.92
N GLN A 28 10.44 -13.73 -12.83
CA GLN A 28 10.03 -15.11 -12.57
C GLN A 28 10.50 -16.07 -13.68
N SER A 29 10.42 -15.66 -14.96
CA SER A 29 10.94 -16.47 -16.07
C SER A 29 12.45 -16.68 -16.01
N ARG A 30 13.17 -15.87 -15.22
CA ARG A 30 14.61 -16.00 -14.94
C ARG A 30 14.91 -16.66 -13.57
N ASN A 31 13.93 -17.31 -12.96
CA ASN A 31 14.02 -17.89 -11.61
C ASN A 31 14.47 -16.90 -10.53
N ARG A 32 14.13 -15.61 -10.68
CA ARG A 32 14.42 -14.57 -9.69
C ARG A 32 13.16 -14.13 -8.96
N SER A 33 13.24 -14.01 -7.64
CA SER A 33 12.14 -13.45 -6.85
C SER A 33 11.92 -11.97 -7.20
N PRO A 34 10.70 -11.57 -7.58
CA PRO A 34 10.41 -10.18 -7.92
C PRO A 34 10.20 -9.28 -6.71
N ILE A 35 10.04 -9.84 -5.51
CA ILE A 35 9.66 -9.08 -4.31
C ILE A 35 10.71 -8.04 -3.95
N ARG A 36 11.98 -8.47 -3.81
CA ARG A 36 13.08 -7.57 -3.42
C ARG A 36 13.29 -6.40 -4.40
N PRO A 37 13.45 -6.61 -5.71
CA PRO A 37 13.64 -5.48 -6.64
C PRO A 37 12.45 -4.52 -6.65
N MET A 38 11.22 -5.00 -6.52
CA MET A 38 10.04 -4.14 -6.43
C MET A 38 10.02 -3.32 -5.14
N LEU A 39 10.41 -3.91 -4.00
CA LEU A 39 10.53 -3.18 -2.73
C LEU A 39 11.65 -2.12 -2.81
N VAL A 40 12.76 -2.41 -3.49
CA VAL A 40 13.84 -1.43 -3.70
C VAL A 40 13.35 -0.25 -4.54
N VAL A 41 12.65 -0.49 -5.66
CA VAL A 41 12.07 0.59 -6.47
C VAL A 41 11.11 1.44 -5.64
N LYS A 42 10.23 0.79 -4.85
CA LYS A 42 9.32 1.48 -3.95
C LYS A 42 10.07 2.31 -2.90
N LEU A 43 11.14 1.78 -2.32
CA LEU A 43 11.97 2.50 -1.35
C LEU A 43 12.61 3.73 -1.98
N LEU A 44 13.17 3.62 -3.19
CA LEU A 44 13.77 4.73 -3.91
C LEU A 44 12.76 5.85 -4.18
N LEU A 45 11.52 5.52 -4.52
CA LEU A 45 10.45 6.50 -4.69
C LEU A 45 10.16 7.24 -3.39
N PHE A 46 10.03 6.54 -2.26
CA PHE A 46 9.77 7.18 -0.97
C PHE A 46 10.96 8.00 -0.46
N VAL A 47 12.18 7.50 -0.63
CA VAL A 47 13.40 8.25 -0.26
C VAL A 47 13.53 9.51 -1.11
N GLY A 48 13.25 9.43 -2.42
CA GLY A 48 13.27 10.59 -3.30
C GLY A 48 12.25 11.65 -2.88
N VAL A 49 11.02 11.25 -2.54
CA VAL A 49 9.99 12.16 -2.03
C VAL A 49 10.40 12.77 -0.68
N ALA A 50 10.92 11.96 0.24
CA ALA A 50 11.36 12.45 1.55
C ALA A 50 12.53 13.42 1.41
N ALA A 51 13.56 13.09 0.61
CA ALA A 51 14.69 13.96 0.35
C ALA A 51 14.26 15.31 -0.25
N TYR A 52 13.33 15.27 -1.20
CA TYR A 52 12.77 16.49 -1.76
C TYR A 52 12.05 17.33 -0.69
N ALA A 53 11.20 16.71 0.14
CA ALA A 53 10.50 17.39 1.22
C ALA A 53 11.46 18.00 2.25
N PHE A 54 12.56 17.35 2.58
CA PHE A 54 13.59 17.88 3.48
C PHE A 54 14.33 19.09 2.89
N HIS A 55 14.57 19.11 1.59
CA HIS A 55 15.29 20.21 0.95
C HIS A 55 14.42 21.44 0.68
N HIS A 56 13.14 21.24 0.33
CA HIS A 56 12.26 22.35 -0.10
C HIS A 56 11.21 22.73 0.95
N GLY A 57 11.10 21.99 2.05
CA GLY A 57 10.09 22.21 3.09
C GLY A 57 8.72 21.62 2.69
N PRO A 58 7.66 21.95 3.43
CA PRO A 58 6.34 21.41 3.20
C PRO A 58 5.79 21.88 1.85
N PHE A 59 5.15 20.95 1.11
CA PHE A 59 4.56 21.24 -0.21
C PHE A 59 3.45 22.28 -0.10
N ARG A 60 3.51 23.30 -0.96
CA ARG A 60 2.49 24.35 -1.07
C ARG A 60 1.54 24.04 -2.22
N ALA A 61 0.29 24.48 -2.09
CA ALA A 61 -0.74 24.23 -3.09
C ALA A 61 -0.51 24.93 -4.45
N ASP A 62 0.38 25.91 -4.48
CA ASP A 62 0.75 26.72 -5.65
C ASP A 62 1.92 26.13 -6.46
N GLU A 63 2.63 25.13 -5.95
CA GLU A 63 3.75 24.45 -6.66
C GLU A 63 3.23 23.39 -7.66
N GLY A 64 2.37 23.77 -8.58
CA GLY A 64 1.55 22.91 -9.44
C GLY A 64 2.25 21.68 -10.06
N THR A 65 3.37 21.83 -10.75
CA THR A 65 4.07 20.71 -11.43
C THR A 65 4.86 19.84 -10.46
N VAL A 66 5.46 20.42 -9.44
CA VAL A 66 6.26 19.70 -8.44
C VAL A 66 5.36 18.86 -7.55
N THR A 67 4.29 19.44 -7.04
CA THR A 67 3.28 18.73 -6.24
C THR A 67 2.68 17.58 -7.05
N LEU A 68 2.44 17.78 -8.35
CA LEU A 68 1.99 16.72 -9.25
C LEU A 68 3.02 15.59 -9.36
N ALA A 69 4.30 15.90 -9.57
CA ALA A 69 5.37 14.91 -9.70
C ALA A 69 5.53 14.09 -8.41
N VAL A 70 5.51 14.73 -7.25
CA VAL A 70 5.55 14.06 -5.94
C VAL A 70 4.32 13.16 -5.75
N GLY A 71 3.12 13.67 -6.08
CA GLY A 71 1.90 12.87 -6.04
C GLY A 71 1.98 11.64 -6.93
N MET A 72 2.49 11.78 -8.17
CA MET A 72 2.67 10.65 -9.08
C MET A 72 3.70 9.63 -8.58
N ALA A 73 4.78 10.08 -7.92
CA ALA A 73 5.75 9.18 -7.28
C ALA A 73 5.11 8.36 -6.14
N LEU A 74 4.29 9.00 -5.29
CA LEU A 74 3.54 8.31 -4.22
C LEU A 74 2.51 7.34 -4.78
N VAL A 75 1.75 7.73 -5.81
CA VAL A 75 0.81 6.84 -6.51
C VAL A 75 1.54 5.63 -7.09
N SER A 76 2.72 5.82 -7.69
CA SER A 76 3.54 4.75 -8.25
C SER A 76 4.03 3.78 -7.16
N ALA A 77 4.50 4.28 -6.02
CA ALA A 77 4.92 3.46 -4.90
C ALA A 77 3.75 2.60 -4.35
N MET A 78 2.56 3.17 -4.25
CA MET A 78 1.35 2.45 -3.82
C MET A 78 0.86 1.45 -4.88
N ALA A 79 0.98 1.77 -6.17
CA ALA A 79 0.65 0.87 -7.27
C ALA A 79 1.53 -0.39 -7.25
N ILE A 80 2.84 -0.23 -7.03
CA ILE A 80 3.79 -1.34 -6.86
C ILE A 80 3.37 -2.21 -5.67
N GLN A 81 3.03 -1.62 -4.52
CA GLN A 81 2.57 -2.37 -3.35
C GLN A 81 1.32 -3.18 -3.65
N ASN A 82 0.32 -2.58 -4.28
CA ASN A 82 -0.92 -3.27 -4.65
C ASN A 82 -0.65 -4.42 -5.62
N GLY A 83 0.17 -4.19 -6.64
CA GLY A 83 0.56 -5.22 -7.60
C GLY A 83 1.26 -6.42 -6.95
N LEU A 84 2.23 -6.16 -6.06
CA LEU A 84 2.93 -7.20 -5.29
C LEU A 84 1.97 -7.97 -4.38
N HIS A 85 1.10 -7.27 -3.65
CA HIS A 85 0.14 -7.90 -2.75
C HIS A 85 -0.79 -8.85 -3.51
N LYS A 86 -1.40 -8.38 -4.61
CA LYS A 86 -2.28 -9.18 -5.45
C LYS A 86 -1.57 -10.39 -6.07
N ALA A 87 -0.31 -10.23 -6.49
CA ALA A 87 0.43 -11.28 -7.19
C ALA A 87 1.02 -12.34 -6.26
N HIS A 88 1.42 -11.98 -5.03
CA HIS A 88 2.23 -12.84 -4.16
C HIS A 88 1.63 -13.08 -2.77
N LEU A 89 0.72 -12.21 -2.31
CA LEU A 89 0.11 -12.26 -0.98
C LEU A 89 -1.42 -12.32 -1.03
N SER A 90 -1.99 -12.91 -2.07
CA SER A 90 -3.44 -12.97 -2.29
C SER A 90 -4.23 -13.67 -1.17
N LYS A 91 -3.57 -14.53 -0.37
CA LYS A 91 -4.16 -15.20 0.80
C LYS A 91 -4.19 -14.31 2.05
N ALA A 92 -3.43 -13.21 2.07
CA ALA A 92 -3.45 -12.25 3.16
C ALA A 92 -4.51 -11.16 2.90
N PRO A 93 -5.09 -10.55 3.95
CA PRO A 93 -5.98 -9.41 3.77
C PRO A 93 -5.27 -8.30 2.99
N PRO A 94 -5.97 -7.60 2.08
CA PRO A 94 -5.36 -6.53 1.30
C PRO A 94 -4.83 -5.42 2.22
N SER A 95 -3.61 -4.97 1.96
CA SER A 95 -2.99 -3.85 2.69
C SER A 95 -3.60 -2.49 2.34
N THR A 96 -4.42 -2.45 1.30
CA THR A 96 -5.21 -1.29 0.88
C THR A 96 -6.67 -1.58 1.14
N LEU A 97 -7.29 -0.77 1.98
CA LEU A 97 -8.73 -0.84 2.25
C LEU A 97 -9.49 -0.41 1.01
N MET A 98 -10.20 -1.37 0.47
CA MET A 98 -11.18 -1.14 -0.57
C MET A 98 -12.58 -1.42 -0.01
N THR A 99 -13.59 -0.78 -0.60
CA THR A 99 -15.01 -1.01 -0.30
C THR A 99 -15.36 -2.50 -0.20
N GLY A 100 -14.74 -3.34 -1.04
CA GLY A 100 -14.92 -4.79 -1.04
C GLY A 100 -14.57 -5.48 0.29
N THR A 101 -13.51 -5.03 0.99
CA THR A 101 -13.12 -5.63 2.28
C THR A 101 -14.16 -5.33 3.37
N THR A 102 -14.61 -4.08 3.46
CA THR A 102 -15.66 -3.68 4.41
C THR A 102 -17.00 -4.34 4.09
N THR A 103 -17.36 -4.41 2.82
CA THR A 103 -18.58 -5.11 2.38
C THR A 103 -18.52 -6.58 2.78
N GLN A 104 -17.40 -7.27 2.56
CA GLN A 104 -17.26 -8.68 2.93
C GLN A 104 -17.37 -8.90 4.43
N ILE A 105 -16.80 -8.02 5.26
CA ILE A 105 -16.96 -8.07 6.71
C ILE A 105 -18.44 -7.97 7.09
N MET A 106 -19.19 -7.05 6.47
CA MET A 106 -20.61 -6.87 6.79
C MET A 106 -21.45 -8.06 6.34
N LEU A 107 -21.15 -8.64 5.18
CA LEU A 107 -21.83 -9.86 4.71
C LEU A 107 -21.56 -11.05 5.65
N ASP A 108 -20.28 -11.29 5.97
CA ASP A 108 -19.91 -12.38 6.89
C ASP A 108 -20.54 -12.21 8.28
N LEU A 109 -20.63 -10.97 8.78
CA LEU A 109 -21.32 -10.71 10.05
C LEU A 109 -22.82 -10.98 9.96
N ALA A 110 -23.46 -10.60 8.85
CA ALA A 110 -24.88 -10.87 8.64
C ALA A 110 -25.15 -12.37 8.58
N ASP A 111 -24.32 -13.14 7.86
CA ASP A 111 -24.43 -14.60 7.76
C ASP A 111 -24.26 -15.27 9.14
N ILE A 112 -23.28 -14.84 9.94
CA ILE A 112 -23.04 -15.33 11.30
C ILE A 112 -24.23 -15.06 12.22
N LEU A 113 -24.90 -13.92 12.05
CA LEU A 113 -26.05 -13.55 12.84
C LEU A 113 -27.32 -14.29 12.40
N ALA A 114 -27.48 -14.54 11.11
CA ALA A 114 -28.66 -15.22 10.54
C ALA A 114 -28.70 -16.71 10.91
N ASP A 115 -27.57 -17.42 10.80
CA ASP A 115 -27.45 -18.83 11.18
C ASP A 115 -26.14 -19.13 11.92
N PRO A 116 -26.12 -18.98 13.25
CA PRO A 116 -24.90 -19.22 14.05
C PRO A 116 -24.39 -20.66 14.06
N LYS A 117 -25.18 -21.62 13.57
CA LYS A 117 -24.87 -23.06 13.59
C LYS A 117 -24.44 -23.61 12.22
N ALA A 118 -24.44 -22.79 11.18
CA ALA A 118 -23.99 -23.21 9.85
C ALA A 118 -22.51 -23.65 9.88
N ASP A 119 -22.17 -24.68 9.13
CA ASP A 119 -20.81 -25.24 9.08
C ASP A 119 -19.75 -24.23 8.64
N GLU A 120 -20.16 -23.20 7.91
CA GLU A 120 -19.27 -22.14 7.39
C GLU A 120 -18.97 -21.02 8.39
N VAL A 121 -19.67 -20.96 9.54
CA VAL A 121 -19.54 -19.88 10.54
C VAL A 121 -18.12 -19.79 11.13
N ALA A 122 -17.46 -20.90 11.36
CA ALA A 122 -16.09 -20.91 11.86
C ALA A 122 -15.11 -20.24 10.87
N THR A 123 -15.30 -20.52 9.59
CA THR A 123 -14.51 -19.93 8.48
C THR A 123 -14.82 -18.44 8.34
N ALA A 124 -16.10 -18.05 8.37
CA ALA A 124 -16.53 -16.65 8.31
C ALA A 124 -15.97 -15.83 9.50
N LYS A 125 -16.05 -16.35 10.73
CA LYS A 125 -15.46 -15.70 11.92
C LYS A 125 -13.95 -15.48 11.78
N THR A 126 -13.23 -16.48 11.27
CA THR A 126 -11.78 -16.37 11.07
C THR A 126 -11.46 -15.30 10.01
N ARG A 127 -12.23 -15.24 8.93
CA ARG A 127 -12.09 -14.25 7.86
C ARG A 127 -12.39 -12.84 8.37
N VAL A 128 -13.51 -12.65 9.08
CA VAL A 128 -13.89 -11.37 9.71
C VAL A 128 -12.79 -10.89 10.65
N LYS A 129 -12.26 -11.75 11.52
CA LYS A 129 -11.19 -11.38 12.45
C LYS A 129 -9.93 -10.87 11.72
N LYS A 130 -9.50 -11.58 10.67
CA LYS A 130 -8.33 -11.19 9.87
C LYS A 130 -8.56 -9.87 9.13
N MET A 131 -9.73 -9.69 8.53
CA MET A 131 -10.08 -8.47 7.79
C MET A 131 -10.27 -7.28 8.75
N ALA A 132 -10.93 -7.47 9.88
CA ALA A 132 -11.10 -6.43 10.89
C ALA A 132 -9.76 -5.97 11.47
N ALA A 133 -8.83 -6.89 11.73
CA ALA A 133 -7.47 -6.54 12.15
C ALA A 133 -6.73 -5.69 11.09
N ALA A 134 -6.88 -6.04 9.80
CA ALA A 134 -6.28 -5.26 8.72
C ALA A 134 -6.89 -3.85 8.62
N VAL A 135 -8.22 -3.72 8.78
CA VAL A 135 -8.92 -2.42 8.81
C VAL A 135 -8.44 -1.58 10.00
N ALA A 136 -8.36 -2.18 11.18
CA ALA A 136 -7.90 -1.48 12.38
C ALA A 136 -6.44 -1.00 12.24
N THR A 137 -5.55 -1.86 11.73
CA THR A 137 -4.15 -1.50 11.48
C THR A 137 -4.03 -0.37 10.45
N PHE A 138 -4.85 -0.39 9.40
CA PHE A 138 -4.89 0.68 8.41
C PHE A 138 -5.38 2.00 9.04
N ALA A 139 -6.45 1.97 9.83
CA ALA A 139 -6.98 3.16 10.51
C ALA A 139 -5.94 3.76 11.46
N LEU A 140 -5.24 2.92 12.23
CA LEU A 140 -4.11 3.35 13.07
C LEU A 140 -3.00 4.00 12.23
N GLY A 141 -2.63 3.39 11.11
CA GLY A 141 -1.64 3.95 10.19
C GLY A 141 -2.05 5.32 9.64
N CYS A 142 -3.33 5.47 9.26
CA CYS A 142 -3.88 6.77 8.84
C CYS A 142 -3.80 7.80 9.98
N GLY A 143 -4.16 7.42 11.22
CA GLY A 143 -4.06 8.29 12.38
C GLY A 143 -2.63 8.74 12.66
N VAL A 144 -1.69 7.82 12.67
CA VAL A 144 -0.25 8.13 12.85
C VAL A 144 0.27 9.02 11.72
N GLY A 145 -0.10 8.72 10.46
CA GLY A 145 0.31 9.52 9.31
C GLY A 145 -0.26 10.94 9.37
N ALA A 146 -1.54 11.09 9.69
CA ALA A 146 -2.20 12.40 9.81
C ALA A 146 -1.60 13.22 10.95
N THR A 147 -1.41 12.62 12.13
CA THR A 147 -0.78 13.26 13.28
C THR A 147 0.66 13.68 12.97
N GLY A 148 1.44 12.78 12.35
CA GLY A 148 2.79 13.08 11.92
C GLY A 148 2.84 14.25 10.94
N TYR A 149 1.91 14.31 9.99
CA TYR A 149 1.84 15.42 9.02
C TYR A 149 1.48 16.75 9.68
N ILE A 150 0.60 16.76 10.69
CA ILE A 150 0.20 17.98 11.40
C ILE A 150 1.37 18.56 12.22
N TYR A 151 2.09 17.70 12.97
CA TYR A 151 3.14 18.16 13.88
C TYR A 151 4.53 18.27 13.24
N ALA A 152 4.83 17.46 12.24
CA ALA A 152 6.13 17.41 11.57
C ALA A 152 5.97 17.05 10.08
N PRO A 153 5.42 17.96 9.25
CA PRO A 153 5.01 17.66 7.87
C PRO A 153 6.16 17.10 7.02
N VAL A 154 7.37 17.61 7.18
CA VAL A 154 8.54 17.14 6.42
C VAL A 154 8.97 15.75 6.88
N VAL A 155 9.00 15.51 8.19
CA VAL A 155 9.41 14.23 8.79
C VAL A 155 8.41 13.11 8.46
N ALA A 156 7.12 13.43 8.35
CA ALA A 156 6.08 12.47 8.02
C ALA A 156 6.33 11.74 6.69
N PHE A 157 6.99 12.38 5.73
CA PHE A 157 7.38 11.75 4.45
C PHE A 157 8.48 10.69 4.60
N SER A 158 9.20 10.64 5.70
CA SER A 158 10.20 9.59 5.97
C SER A 158 9.58 8.29 6.48
N LEU A 159 8.39 8.32 7.10
CA LEU A 159 7.73 7.15 7.67
C LEU A 159 7.54 6.00 6.67
N PRO A 160 7.01 6.23 5.45
CA PRO A 160 6.88 5.18 4.46
C PRO A 160 8.21 4.56 4.05
N ALA A 161 9.29 5.36 3.94
CA ALA A 161 10.62 4.87 3.61
C ALA A 161 11.16 3.94 4.72
N ILE A 162 11.00 4.32 5.98
CA ILE A 162 11.39 3.50 7.14
C ILE A 162 10.65 2.16 7.13
N LEU A 163 9.34 2.17 6.92
CA LEU A 163 8.53 0.94 6.88
C LEU A 163 8.94 0.00 5.75
N VAL A 164 9.25 0.54 4.56
CA VAL A 164 9.74 -0.28 3.44
C VAL A 164 11.12 -0.85 3.72
N THR A 165 11.98 -0.10 4.38
CA THR A 165 13.31 -0.58 4.81
C THR A 165 13.17 -1.77 5.77
N ILE A 166 12.30 -1.68 6.76
CA ILE A 166 11.99 -2.79 7.68
C ILE A 166 11.47 -4.01 6.90
N ALA A 167 10.56 -3.80 5.96
CA ALA A 167 10.02 -4.88 5.12
C ALA A 167 11.09 -5.55 4.25
N LEU A 168 12.07 -4.78 3.74
CA LEU A 168 13.21 -5.34 2.99
C LEU A 168 14.07 -6.25 3.86
N PHE A 169 14.41 -5.82 5.08
CA PHE A 169 15.18 -6.66 6.02
C PHE A 169 14.41 -7.91 6.43
N ALA A 170 13.12 -7.80 6.72
CA ALA A 170 12.28 -8.94 7.03
C ALA A 170 12.21 -9.95 5.86
N SER A 171 12.16 -9.46 4.62
CA SER A 171 12.15 -10.32 3.42
C SER A 171 13.51 -11.00 3.17
N SER A 172 14.61 -10.46 3.69
CA SER A 172 15.92 -11.11 3.61
C SER A 172 16.08 -12.23 4.64
N ALA A 173 15.60 -12.02 5.85
CA ALA A 173 15.66 -13.02 6.91
C ALA A 173 14.79 -14.28 6.62
N GLY A 174 13.65 -14.11 5.95
CA GLY A 174 12.78 -15.23 5.54
C GLY A 174 13.23 -16.01 4.30
N ALA A 175 14.31 -15.59 3.64
CA ALA A 175 14.86 -16.30 2.48
C ALA A 175 16.04 -17.24 2.86
N GLU A 176 16.49 -17.19 4.12
CA GLU A 176 17.57 -18.01 4.66
C GLU A 176 17.05 -19.18 5.54
N SER A 177 15.73 -19.22 5.77
CA SER A 177 15.03 -20.30 6.48
C SER A 177 14.29 -21.23 5.51
#